data_42c131c02e5bea72687bf4610768d381
#
_entry.id   42c131c02e5bea72687bf4610768d381
#
_cell.length_a   1.000
_cell.length_b   1.000
_cell.length_c   1.000
_cell.angle_alpha   90.00
_cell.angle_beta   90.00
_cell.angle_gamma   90.00
#
_symmetry.space_group_name_H-M   'P 1'
#
loop_
_entity.id
_entity.type
_entity.pdbx_description
1 polymer ?
#
loop_
_entity_poly.entity_id
_entity_poly.type
_entity_poly.pdbx_seq_one_letter_code
_entity_poly.pdbx_strand_id
1 'polypeptide(L)'
;GIPIILATGAVQSHLVNHGLRKFVSLNVKSAECLDVHYFAVLIGVGATTVNPYLAFDCIYQRYQKKIFGKLTFTECVNNYIKAVNDGLLKVMSKLGISVISSYRGGLNFSGLGLSRALVAEYFPGMYSKISGIGVSGIEQMIRTQHQKAFRGNVISLPIGGFYKFRKGGEQHSNQAMTMHMLQTAVATDSYDLYKKYSKIINEQHPLNLRDLLDFNLIKKPILIEEVESITNIRKRFGSGSMSLGALSKEAHETLAIAMNRIGGASCSGEGGEDAKRAIPKDNGDNANSRVKQIASARFGVTAEYLNNCDEIEIKISQGAKPGEGGQLPGFKVTAEIATLRHSTPGVTLISPPPHHDIYSIEDLSQLIYDLKQINPKAKIGVKLVSSTGIGTIAAGVAKAKADVILISGHSGGTGASP
;
A
#
# COMPACT_ATOMS: atom_id res chain seq x y z
N GLY A 1 5.26 22.20 -22.88
CA GLY A 1 3.80 22.30 -23.10
C GLY A 1 3.03 22.25 -21.79
N ILE A 2 1.72 22.49 -21.83
CA ILE A 2 0.83 22.29 -20.68
C ILE A 2 0.82 20.80 -20.32
N PRO A 3 0.87 20.42 -19.03
CA PRO A 3 0.74 19.02 -18.63
C PRO A 3 -0.53 18.40 -19.21
N ILE A 4 -0.39 17.24 -19.84
CA ILE A 4 -1.50 16.69 -20.65
C ILE A 4 -2.73 16.32 -19.83
N ILE A 5 -2.57 15.94 -18.56
CA ILE A 5 -3.70 15.69 -17.65
C ILE A 5 -4.51 16.98 -17.45
N LEU A 6 -3.84 18.12 -17.21
CA LEU A 6 -4.50 19.41 -17.03
C LEU A 6 -5.21 19.85 -18.32
N ALA A 7 -4.54 19.73 -19.47
CA ALA A 7 -5.13 20.06 -20.76
C ALA A 7 -6.38 19.19 -21.06
N THR A 8 -6.30 17.88 -20.77
CA THR A 8 -7.43 16.95 -20.95
C THR A 8 -8.60 17.32 -20.04
N GLY A 9 -8.32 17.63 -18.77
CA GLY A 9 -9.36 18.05 -17.81
C GLY A 9 -10.04 19.35 -18.22
N ALA A 10 -9.27 20.34 -18.66
CA ALA A 10 -9.78 21.62 -19.14
C ALA A 10 -10.70 21.44 -20.35
N VAL A 11 -10.28 20.68 -21.38
CA VAL A 11 -11.08 20.39 -22.57
C VAL A 11 -12.33 19.58 -22.20
N GLN A 12 -12.19 18.56 -21.36
CA GLN A 12 -13.32 17.76 -20.86
C GLN A 12 -14.37 18.63 -20.17
N SER A 13 -13.95 19.48 -19.23
CA SER A 13 -14.85 20.38 -18.49
C SER A 13 -15.53 21.38 -19.40
N HIS A 14 -14.79 21.96 -20.35
CA HIS A 14 -15.36 22.86 -21.36
C HIS A 14 -16.43 22.18 -22.20
N LEU A 15 -16.14 20.99 -22.73
CA LEU A 15 -17.11 20.23 -23.54
C LEU A 15 -18.35 19.82 -22.77
N VAL A 16 -18.20 19.47 -21.49
CA VAL A 16 -19.33 19.13 -20.60
C VAL A 16 -20.21 20.37 -20.38
N ASN A 17 -19.62 21.50 -20.04
CA ASN A 17 -20.33 22.75 -19.75
C ASN A 17 -21.10 23.28 -20.96
N HIS A 18 -20.67 22.97 -22.18
CA HIS A 18 -21.34 23.36 -23.42
C HIS A 18 -22.22 22.25 -24.01
N GLY A 19 -22.43 21.14 -23.31
CA GLY A 19 -23.25 20.02 -23.79
C GLY A 19 -22.67 19.26 -24.99
N LEU A 20 -21.39 19.52 -25.34
CA LEU A 20 -20.74 18.97 -26.55
C LEU A 20 -20.07 17.62 -26.31
N ARG A 21 -19.78 17.26 -25.06
CA ARG A 21 -18.96 16.08 -24.73
C ARG A 21 -19.49 14.77 -25.30
N LYS A 22 -20.79 14.61 -25.40
CA LYS A 22 -21.42 13.39 -25.93
C LYS A 22 -21.27 13.21 -27.45
N PHE A 23 -20.94 14.27 -28.16
CA PHE A 23 -20.79 14.25 -29.63
C PHE A 23 -19.35 14.06 -30.11
N VAL A 24 -18.37 14.15 -29.21
CA VAL A 24 -16.95 14.13 -29.58
C VAL A 24 -16.16 13.14 -28.72
N SER A 25 -15.11 12.59 -29.29
CA SER A 25 -14.11 11.80 -28.59
C SER A 25 -12.87 12.64 -28.33
N LEU A 26 -12.23 12.43 -27.18
CA LEU A 26 -10.95 13.04 -26.85
C LEU A 26 -9.82 12.07 -27.11
N ASN A 27 -9.03 12.32 -28.15
CA ASN A 27 -7.83 11.58 -28.43
C ASN A 27 -6.61 12.32 -27.87
N VAL A 28 -5.95 11.73 -26.89
CA VAL A 28 -4.77 12.30 -26.24
C VAL A 28 -3.51 11.73 -26.88
N LYS A 29 -2.67 12.62 -27.45
CA LYS A 29 -1.34 12.27 -27.97
C LYS A 29 -0.28 12.97 -27.14
N SER A 30 0.54 12.23 -26.38
CA SER A 30 1.51 12.84 -25.46
C SER A 30 2.74 11.98 -25.24
N ALA A 31 3.87 12.66 -24.97
CA ALA A 31 5.11 12.05 -24.51
C ALA A 31 5.07 11.65 -23.03
N GLU A 32 4.13 12.19 -22.24
CA GLU A 32 4.05 11.96 -20.79
C GLU A 32 3.47 10.58 -20.42
N CYS A 33 2.79 9.91 -21.36
CA CYS A 33 2.08 8.65 -21.14
C CYS A 33 3.05 7.48 -21.25
N LEU A 34 3.59 7.00 -20.13
CA LEU A 34 4.57 5.92 -20.11
C LEU A 34 4.09 4.68 -19.36
N ASP A 35 3.34 4.85 -18.29
CA ASP A 35 2.92 3.78 -17.38
C ASP A 35 1.40 3.69 -17.20
N VAL A 36 0.95 2.57 -16.64
CA VAL A 36 -0.47 2.27 -16.43
C VAL A 36 -1.19 3.35 -15.63
N HIS A 37 -0.56 3.90 -14.60
CA HIS A 37 -1.17 4.90 -13.75
C HIS A 37 -1.51 6.17 -14.53
N TYR A 38 -0.60 6.60 -15.40
CA TYR A 38 -0.83 7.77 -16.23
C TYR A 38 -2.02 7.58 -17.19
N PHE A 39 -2.13 6.41 -17.81
CA PHE A 39 -3.29 6.06 -18.64
C PHE A 39 -4.59 6.05 -17.84
N ALA A 40 -4.56 5.44 -16.65
CA ALA A 40 -5.72 5.39 -15.76
C ALA A 40 -6.20 6.80 -15.40
N VAL A 41 -5.29 7.72 -15.06
CA VAL A 41 -5.64 9.11 -14.76
C VAL A 41 -6.19 9.82 -15.99
N LEU A 42 -5.56 9.71 -17.15
CA LEU A 42 -6.05 10.35 -18.40
C LEU A 42 -7.46 9.90 -18.77
N ILE A 43 -7.74 8.60 -18.71
CA ILE A 43 -9.08 8.08 -18.98
C ILE A 43 -10.05 8.55 -17.90
N GLY A 44 -9.63 8.54 -16.65
CA GLY A 44 -10.42 9.02 -15.52
C GLY A 44 -10.77 10.50 -15.58
N VAL A 45 -9.94 11.35 -16.21
CA VAL A 45 -10.26 12.77 -16.47
C VAL A 45 -11.01 13.01 -17.79
N GLY A 46 -11.23 11.96 -18.61
CA GLY A 46 -12.10 12.04 -19.78
C GLY A 46 -11.49 11.67 -21.13
N ALA A 47 -10.24 11.25 -21.22
CA ALA A 47 -9.69 10.76 -22.48
C ALA A 47 -10.46 9.55 -23.01
N THR A 48 -10.74 9.52 -24.32
CA THR A 48 -11.35 8.38 -24.99
C THR A 48 -10.28 7.41 -25.49
N THR A 49 -9.22 7.93 -26.09
CA THR A 49 -8.08 7.18 -26.58
C THR A 49 -6.78 7.88 -26.22
N VAL A 50 -5.70 7.13 -26.08
CA VAL A 50 -4.37 7.65 -25.74
C VAL A 50 -3.34 7.11 -26.70
N ASN A 51 -2.54 8.00 -27.29
CA ASN A 51 -1.39 7.66 -28.13
C ASN A 51 -0.09 8.05 -27.41
N PRO A 52 0.63 7.06 -26.85
CA PRO A 52 1.88 7.26 -26.11
C PRO A 52 3.07 7.24 -27.07
N TYR A 53 3.17 8.18 -27.99
CA TYR A 53 4.16 8.13 -29.09
C TYR A 53 5.60 7.97 -28.59
N LEU A 54 6.00 8.64 -27.50
CA LEU A 54 7.35 8.52 -26.95
C LEU A 54 7.63 7.14 -26.38
N ALA A 55 6.64 6.47 -25.79
CA ALA A 55 6.80 5.08 -25.33
C ALA A 55 7.09 4.14 -26.52
N PHE A 56 6.38 4.32 -27.63
CA PHE A 56 6.63 3.56 -28.85
C PHE A 56 8.01 3.85 -29.44
N ASP A 57 8.44 5.10 -29.46
CA ASP A 57 9.78 5.49 -29.90
C ASP A 57 10.87 4.86 -29.01
N CYS A 58 10.65 4.86 -27.69
CA CYS A 58 11.56 4.20 -26.74
C CYS A 58 11.63 2.68 -26.95
N ILE A 59 10.51 2.03 -27.26
CA ILE A 59 10.47 0.60 -27.59
C ILE A 59 11.23 0.35 -28.88
N TYR A 60 11.01 1.17 -29.91
CA TYR A 60 11.70 1.04 -31.19
C TYR A 60 13.23 1.18 -31.04
N GLN A 61 13.68 2.19 -30.31
CA GLN A 61 15.11 2.38 -30.05
C GLN A 61 15.75 1.19 -29.32
N ARG A 62 15.05 0.63 -28.33
CA ARG A 62 15.51 -0.57 -27.60
C ARG A 62 15.50 -1.80 -28.47
N TYR A 63 14.50 -1.95 -29.33
CA TYR A 63 14.42 -3.03 -30.31
C TYR A 63 15.63 -2.98 -31.26
N GLN A 64 15.97 -1.81 -31.78
CA GLN A 64 17.15 -1.65 -32.64
C GLN A 64 18.47 -2.00 -31.93
N LYS A 65 18.56 -1.74 -30.61
CA LYS A 65 19.70 -2.16 -29.76
C LYS A 65 19.66 -3.64 -29.38
N LYS A 66 18.72 -4.43 -29.92
CA LYS A 66 18.55 -5.86 -29.65
C LYS A 66 18.38 -6.23 -28.16
N ILE A 67 17.86 -5.30 -27.34
CA ILE A 67 17.68 -5.52 -25.90
C ILE A 67 16.55 -6.54 -25.61
N PHE A 68 15.60 -6.69 -26.52
CA PHE A 68 14.46 -7.60 -26.41
C PHE A 68 14.70 -9.01 -27.00
N GLY A 69 15.96 -9.35 -27.29
CA GLY A 69 16.33 -10.67 -27.78
C GLY A 69 15.72 -11.00 -29.16
N LYS A 70 14.92 -12.06 -29.23
CA LYS A 70 14.34 -12.56 -30.50
C LYS A 70 12.96 -11.96 -30.84
N LEU A 71 12.41 -11.11 -30.00
CA LEU A 71 11.09 -10.52 -30.26
C LEU A 71 11.13 -9.58 -31.45
N THR A 72 10.10 -9.60 -32.28
CA THR A 72 9.86 -8.61 -33.33
C THR A 72 9.40 -7.29 -32.74
N PHE A 73 9.53 -6.20 -33.48
CA PHE A 73 9.04 -4.90 -33.04
C PHE A 73 7.54 -4.90 -32.72
N THR A 74 6.76 -5.56 -33.58
CA THR A 74 5.30 -5.69 -33.39
C THR A 74 4.97 -6.44 -32.09
N GLU A 75 5.68 -7.50 -31.76
CA GLU A 75 5.51 -8.22 -30.49
C GLU A 75 5.86 -7.34 -29.28
N CYS A 76 6.94 -6.55 -29.37
CA CYS A 76 7.31 -5.63 -28.32
C CYS A 76 6.20 -4.58 -28.06
N VAL A 77 5.64 -4.01 -29.12
CA VAL A 77 4.53 -3.04 -29.03
C VAL A 77 3.28 -3.69 -28.47
N ASN A 78 2.91 -4.88 -28.96
CA ASN A 78 1.73 -5.61 -28.49
C ASN A 78 1.86 -6.01 -27.02
N ASN A 79 3.04 -6.40 -26.56
CA ASN A 79 3.32 -6.70 -25.16
C ASN A 79 3.16 -5.47 -24.27
N TYR A 80 3.60 -4.31 -24.73
CA TYR A 80 3.40 -3.05 -24.02
C TYR A 80 1.91 -2.68 -23.93
N ILE A 81 1.19 -2.75 -25.06
CA ILE A 81 -0.25 -2.48 -25.10
C ILE A 81 -1.00 -3.43 -24.17
N LYS A 82 -0.66 -4.73 -24.23
CA LYS A 82 -1.25 -5.73 -23.33
C LYS A 82 -0.99 -5.40 -21.87
N ALA A 83 0.24 -5.05 -21.49
CA ALA A 83 0.59 -4.69 -20.11
C ALA A 83 -0.21 -3.46 -19.61
N VAL A 84 -0.39 -2.45 -20.46
CA VAL A 84 -1.21 -1.28 -20.12
C VAL A 84 -2.68 -1.68 -19.95
N ASN A 85 -3.23 -2.49 -20.87
CA ASN A 85 -4.61 -2.94 -20.79
C ASN A 85 -4.87 -3.80 -19.55
N ASP A 86 -4.00 -4.77 -19.27
CA ASP A 86 -4.10 -5.63 -18.07
C ASP A 86 -4.04 -4.78 -16.79
N GLY A 87 -3.18 -3.75 -16.78
CA GLY A 87 -3.08 -2.81 -15.67
C GLY A 87 -4.32 -1.94 -15.50
N LEU A 88 -4.93 -1.46 -16.58
CA LEU A 88 -6.19 -0.71 -16.54
C LEU A 88 -7.34 -1.57 -16.02
N LEU A 89 -7.46 -2.82 -16.51
CA LEU A 89 -8.44 -3.78 -16.00
C LEU A 89 -8.26 -4.04 -14.51
N LYS A 90 -7.02 -4.14 -14.04
CA LYS A 90 -6.71 -4.28 -12.61
C LYS A 90 -7.18 -3.06 -11.80
N VAL A 91 -6.91 -1.83 -12.27
CA VAL A 91 -7.38 -0.59 -11.62
C VAL A 91 -8.90 -0.55 -11.56
N MET A 92 -9.59 -0.85 -12.66
CA MET A 92 -11.05 -0.88 -12.72
C MET A 92 -11.64 -1.95 -11.80
N SER A 93 -11.07 -3.15 -11.79
CA SER A 93 -11.49 -4.25 -10.92
C SER A 93 -11.40 -3.89 -9.44
N LYS A 94 -10.33 -3.21 -9.01
CA LYS A 94 -10.20 -2.71 -7.63
C LYS A 94 -11.28 -1.71 -7.23
N LEU A 95 -11.82 -0.98 -8.18
CA LEU A 95 -12.92 -0.02 -7.99
C LEU A 95 -14.30 -0.64 -8.16
N GLY A 96 -14.37 -1.92 -8.52
CA GLY A 96 -15.64 -2.60 -8.84
C GLY A 96 -16.30 -2.12 -10.13
N ILE A 97 -15.52 -1.54 -11.06
CA ILE A 97 -16.02 -1.02 -12.34
C ILE A 97 -15.71 -2.02 -13.45
N SER A 98 -16.75 -2.56 -14.09
CA SER A 98 -16.64 -3.60 -15.11
C SER A 98 -16.53 -3.08 -16.55
N VAL A 99 -16.95 -1.85 -16.81
CA VAL A 99 -16.95 -1.25 -18.15
C VAL A 99 -16.22 0.09 -18.18
N ILE A 100 -15.38 0.28 -19.22
CA ILE A 100 -14.54 1.48 -19.35
C ILE A 100 -15.34 2.78 -19.47
N SER A 101 -16.55 2.74 -20.02
CA SER A 101 -17.42 3.90 -20.10
C SER A 101 -17.85 4.44 -18.75
N SER A 102 -17.97 3.59 -17.73
CA SER A 102 -18.27 3.99 -16.35
C SER A 102 -17.02 4.49 -15.59
N TYR A 103 -15.84 4.13 -16.03
CA TYR A 103 -14.57 4.63 -15.48
C TYR A 103 -14.17 5.99 -16.09
N ARG A 104 -14.40 6.16 -17.40
CA ARG A 104 -14.02 7.35 -18.15
C ARG A 104 -14.73 8.61 -17.65
N GLY A 105 -13.92 9.61 -17.24
CA GLY A 105 -14.45 10.86 -16.69
C GLY A 105 -15.02 10.73 -15.28
N GLY A 106 -14.87 9.58 -14.62
CA GLY A 106 -15.40 9.35 -13.27
C GLY A 106 -14.56 9.97 -12.16
N LEU A 107 -13.36 10.49 -12.44
CA LEU A 107 -12.49 11.17 -11.49
C LEU A 107 -12.24 10.37 -10.18
N ASN A 108 -12.12 9.04 -10.29
CA ASN A 108 -12.01 8.11 -9.15
C ASN A 108 -10.62 8.12 -8.50
N PHE A 109 -10.04 9.29 -8.29
CA PHE A 109 -8.75 9.52 -7.65
C PHE A 109 -8.75 10.89 -6.95
N SER A 110 -7.75 11.13 -6.12
CA SER A 110 -7.60 12.38 -5.37
C SER A 110 -6.48 13.22 -5.95
N GLY A 111 -6.70 14.53 -6.03
CA GLY A 111 -5.63 15.50 -6.29
C GLY A 111 -4.85 15.79 -5.00
N LEU A 112 -3.53 15.55 -5.02
CA LEU A 112 -2.65 15.88 -3.91
C LEU A 112 -1.69 16.99 -4.33
N GLY A 113 -1.61 18.05 -3.51
CA GLY A 113 -0.68 19.15 -3.78
C GLY A 113 -1.08 20.08 -4.92
N LEU A 114 -2.33 20.02 -5.38
CA LEU A 114 -2.93 20.97 -6.31
C LEU A 114 -3.87 21.91 -5.55
N SER A 115 -3.89 23.19 -5.92
CA SER A 115 -4.79 24.15 -5.29
C SER A 115 -6.26 23.75 -5.51
N ARG A 116 -7.08 23.99 -4.48
CA ARG A 116 -8.52 23.69 -4.58
C ARG A 116 -9.22 24.45 -5.70
N ALA A 117 -8.78 25.69 -5.98
CA ALA A 117 -9.31 26.50 -7.06
C ALA A 117 -9.03 25.84 -8.43
N LEU A 118 -7.78 25.38 -8.67
CA LEU A 118 -7.42 24.67 -9.89
C LEU A 118 -8.22 23.37 -10.06
N VAL A 119 -8.37 22.62 -8.97
CA VAL A 119 -9.14 21.37 -9.00
C VAL A 119 -10.61 21.63 -9.28
N ALA A 120 -11.22 22.64 -8.64
CA ALA A 120 -12.61 23.00 -8.88
C ALA A 120 -12.89 23.44 -10.32
N GLU A 121 -11.94 24.12 -10.96
CA GLU A 121 -12.08 24.65 -12.31
C GLU A 121 -11.88 23.59 -13.40
N TYR A 122 -10.79 22.79 -13.29
CA TYR A 122 -10.40 21.86 -14.36
C TYR A 122 -10.76 20.41 -14.11
N PHE A 123 -11.07 20.04 -12.88
CA PHE A 123 -11.45 18.68 -12.47
C PHE A 123 -12.67 18.72 -11.52
N PRO A 124 -13.80 19.31 -11.94
CA PRO A 124 -14.98 19.49 -11.08
C PRO A 124 -15.48 18.13 -10.56
N GLY A 125 -15.61 18.02 -9.24
CA GLY A 125 -16.00 16.77 -8.56
C GLY A 125 -14.83 15.90 -8.10
N MET A 126 -13.59 16.20 -8.49
CA MET A 126 -12.42 15.49 -7.98
C MET A 126 -12.14 15.88 -6.52
N TYR A 127 -11.82 14.87 -5.73
CA TYR A 127 -11.53 15.06 -4.32
C TYR A 127 -10.11 15.62 -4.08
N SER A 128 -10.00 16.70 -3.30
CA SER A 128 -8.73 17.31 -2.94
C SER A 128 -8.69 17.70 -1.46
N LYS A 129 -8.06 16.87 -0.63
CA LYS A 129 -7.87 17.16 0.79
C LYS A 129 -6.66 18.07 1.03
N ILE A 130 -5.57 17.81 0.33
CA ILE A 130 -4.30 18.52 0.51
C ILE A 130 -4.15 19.48 -0.66
N SER A 131 -4.33 20.77 -0.36
CA SER A 131 -4.11 21.86 -1.32
C SER A 131 -2.62 22.04 -1.60
N GLY A 132 -2.28 22.80 -2.64
CA GLY A 132 -0.90 23.06 -3.03
C GLY A 132 -0.80 24.08 -4.14
N ILE A 133 0.00 23.76 -5.18
CA ILE A 133 0.31 24.68 -6.27
C ILE A 133 -0.92 24.93 -7.16
N GLY A 134 -1.07 26.18 -7.59
CA GLY A 134 -2.02 26.61 -8.60
C GLY A 134 -1.36 26.73 -9.99
N VAL A 135 -2.03 27.44 -10.91
CA VAL A 135 -1.58 27.63 -12.29
C VAL A 135 -0.18 28.23 -12.35
N SER A 136 0.12 29.24 -11.53
CA SER A 136 1.45 29.88 -11.48
C SER A 136 2.57 28.93 -11.06
N GLY A 137 2.31 28.06 -10.09
CA GLY A 137 3.27 27.03 -9.67
C GLY A 137 3.52 25.99 -10.77
N ILE A 138 2.48 25.59 -11.50
CA ILE A 138 2.60 24.69 -12.66
C ILE A 138 3.40 25.38 -13.77
N GLU A 139 3.12 26.64 -14.06
CA GLU A 139 3.91 27.44 -15.03
C GLU A 139 5.38 27.46 -14.68
N GLN A 140 5.71 27.72 -13.41
CA GLN A 140 7.10 27.75 -12.95
C GLN A 140 7.78 26.37 -13.11
N MET A 141 7.08 25.28 -12.79
CA MET A 141 7.59 23.93 -13.03
C MET A 141 7.90 23.67 -14.50
N ILE A 142 6.98 24.04 -15.41
CA ILE A 142 7.16 23.88 -16.86
C ILE A 142 8.35 24.71 -17.35
N ARG A 143 8.45 25.96 -16.92
CA ARG A 143 9.58 26.84 -17.28
C ARG A 143 10.92 26.25 -16.83
N THR A 144 10.97 25.73 -15.60
CA THR A 144 12.18 25.09 -15.06
C THR A 144 12.56 23.84 -15.85
N GLN A 145 11.60 22.99 -16.18
CA GLN A 145 11.84 21.79 -16.99
C GLN A 145 12.29 22.16 -18.41
N HIS A 146 11.66 23.15 -19.03
CA HIS A 146 12.05 23.65 -20.35
C HIS A 146 13.48 24.19 -20.36
N GLN A 147 13.81 25.03 -19.37
CA GLN A 147 15.18 25.56 -19.25
C GLN A 147 16.20 24.43 -19.05
N LYS A 148 15.90 23.42 -18.26
CA LYS A 148 16.80 22.25 -18.10
C LYS A 148 16.96 21.48 -19.41
N ALA A 149 15.90 21.28 -20.17
CA ALA A 149 15.93 20.55 -21.43
C ALA A 149 16.76 21.22 -22.51
N PHE A 150 16.84 22.57 -22.50
CA PHE A 150 17.55 23.37 -23.51
C PHE A 150 18.84 24.03 -22.99
N ARG A 151 19.26 23.74 -21.74
CA ARG A 151 20.55 24.19 -21.19
C ARG A 151 21.67 23.27 -21.66
N GLY A 152 22.43 23.73 -22.65
CA GLY A 152 23.73 23.18 -23.01
C GLY A 152 23.72 21.72 -23.49
N ASN A 153 24.91 21.17 -23.67
CA ASN A 153 25.09 19.79 -24.12
C ASN A 153 24.76 18.78 -22.99
N VAL A 154 23.49 18.41 -22.85
CA VAL A 154 23.09 17.30 -21.99
C VAL A 154 23.53 16.00 -22.66
N ILE A 155 24.67 15.46 -22.25
CA ILE A 155 25.26 14.24 -22.83
C ILE A 155 24.54 12.98 -22.32
N SER A 156 23.90 13.03 -21.13
CA SER A 156 23.24 11.89 -20.54
C SER A 156 21.89 12.25 -19.88
N LEU A 157 20.94 11.34 -19.96
CA LEU A 157 19.68 11.46 -19.23
C LEU A 157 19.91 11.26 -17.72
N PRO A 158 19.02 11.80 -16.85
CA PRO A 158 19.03 11.48 -15.43
C PRO A 158 18.95 9.97 -15.19
N ILE A 159 19.58 9.51 -14.11
CA ILE A 159 19.65 8.08 -13.78
C ILE A 159 18.24 7.50 -13.47
N GLY A 160 17.30 8.31 -13.04
CA GLY A 160 15.97 7.91 -12.63
C GLY A 160 16.02 7.14 -11.32
N GLY A 161 15.42 5.96 -11.27
CA GLY A 161 15.41 5.12 -10.07
C GLY A 161 14.10 5.18 -9.28
N PHE A 162 13.00 5.63 -9.90
CA PHE A 162 11.71 5.76 -9.24
C PHE A 162 11.15 4.42 -8.74
N TYR A 163 11.11 3.40 -9.60
CA TYR A 163 10.56 2.08 -9.23
C TYR A 163 11.55 1.18 -8.52
N LYS A 164 12.85 1.43 -8.67
CA LYS A 164 13.91 0.62 -8.10
C LYS A 164 15.10 1.50 -7.80
N PHE A 165 15.66 1.37 -6.59
CA PHE A 165 16.84 2.12 -6.19
C PHE A 165 17.97 2.01 -7.23
N ARG A 166 18.56 3.18 -7.57
CA ARG A 166 19.75 3.30 -8.40
C ARG A 166 20.71 4.27 -7.71
N LYS A 167 21.99 3.90 -7.65
CA LYS A 167 23.03 4.79 -7.09
C LYS A 167 23.08 6.07 -7.93
N GLY A 168 22.96 7.23 -7.27
CA GLY A 168 22.90 8.54 -7.94
C GLY A 168 21.55 8.89 -8.57
N GLY A 169 20.54 8.04 -8.44
CA GLY A 169 19.16 8.30 -8.84
C GLY A 169 18.31 8.88 -7.72
N GLU A 170 16.99 8.65 -7.82
CA GLU A 170 16.05 9.14 -6.82
C GLU A 170 16.27 8.52 -5.44
N GLN A 171 15.97 9.32 -4.41
CA GLN A 171 16.05 8.86 -3.02
C GLN A 171 14.87 7.99 -2.67
N HIS A 172 15.13 6.95 -1.87
CA HIS A 172 14.13 6.06 -1.29
C HIS A 172 14.23 6.07 0.24
N SER A 173 13.13 5.84 0.94
CA SER A 173 13.13 5.75 2.41
C SER A 173 14.09 4.67 2.92
N ASN A 174 14.14 3.54 2.20
CA ASN A 174 15.06 2.43 2.49
C ASN A 174 16.14 2.37 1.41
N GLN A 175 17.29 2.95 1.73
CA GLN A 175 18.45 2.92 0.85
C GLN A 175 19.38 1.77 1.21
N ALA A 176 20.15 1.28 0.23
CA ALA A 176 21.07 0.17 0.44
C ALA A 176 22.06 0.42 1.60
N MET A 177 22.59 1.64 1.72
CA MET A 177 23.52 1.99 2.80
C MET A 177 22.86 1.97 4.18
N THR A 178 21.65 2.52 4.31
CA THR A 178 20.94 2.53 5.61
C THR A 178 20.55 1.13 6.03
N MET A 179 20.10 0.29 5.08
CA MET A 179 19.77 -1.11 5.38
C MET A 179 21.00 -1.92 5.77
N HIS A 180 22.12 -1.74 5.07
CA HIS A 180 23.38 -2.39 5.42
C HIS A 180 23.87 -1.98 6.81
N MET A 181 23.78 -0.70 7.15
CA MET A 181 24.16 -0.21 8.48
C MET A 181 23.27 -0.82 9.59
N LEU A 182 21.94 -0.91 9.38
CA LEU A 182 21.06 -1.57 10.33
C LEU A 182 21.40 -3.05 10.49
N GLN A 183 21.60 -3.77 9.39
CA GLN A 183 21.97 -5.18 9.41
C GLN A 183 23.29 -5.41 10.13
N THR A 184 24.29 -4.56 9.87
CA THR A 184 25.60 -4.64 10.56
C THR A 184 25.46 -4.35 12.05
N ALA A 185 24.68 -3.32 12.43
CA ALA A 185 24.43 -2.98 13.82
C ALA A 185 23.82 -4.17 14.59
N VAL A 186 22.85 -4.85 13.98
CA VAL A 186 22.21 -6.04 14.57
C VAL A 186 23.19 -7.23 14.62
N ALA A 187 23.91 -7.51 13.53
CA ALA A 187 24.82 -8.65 13.46
C ALA A 187 26.01 -8.55 14.42
N THR A 188 26.45 -7.32 14.73
CA THR A 188 27.59 -7.05 15.63
C THR A 188 27.15 -6.58 17.02
N ASP A 189 25.85 -6.56 17.32
CA ASP A 189 25.28 -6.03 18.57
C ASP A 189 25.81 -4.62 18.91
N SER A 190 25.98 -3.77 17.91
CA SER A 190 26.57 -2.44 18.04
C SER A 190 25.52 -1.34 18.16
N TYR A 191 25.30 -0.88 19.39
CA TYR A 191 24.39 0.25 19.65
C TYR A 191 24.87 1.57 19.00
N ASP A 192 26.19 1.77 18.87
CA ASP A 192 26.75 2.96 18.22
C ASP A 192 26.47 2.99 16.72
N LEU A 193 26.50 1.86 16.04
CA LEU A 193 26.07 1.76 14.64
C LEU A 193 24.56 1.98 14.52
N TYR A 194 23.78 1.46 15.46
CA TYR A 194 22.33 1.73 15.49
C TYR A 194 22.02 3.23 15.68
N LYS A 195 22.74 3.92 16.56
CA LYS A 195 22.59 5.38 16.73
C LYS A 195 22.92 6.15 15.44
N LYS A 196 23.98 5.74 14.73
CA LYS A 196 24.33 6.33 13.42
C LYS A 196 23.24 6.09 12.39
N TYR A 197 22.71 4.87 12.31
CA TYR A 197 21.55 4.54 11.46
C TYR A 197 20.35 5.42 11.80
N SER A 198 19.96 5.49 13.07
CA SER A 198 18.83 6.29 13.55
C SER A 198 18.99 7.76 13.19
N LYS A 199 20.19 8.32 13.36
CA LYS A 199 20.48 9.71 12.98
C LYS A 199 20.24 9.95 11.49
N ILE A 200 20.76 9.07 10.62
CA ILE A 200 20.58 9.20 9.16
C ILE A 200 19.10 9.18 8.80
N ILE A 201 18.32 8.24 9.36
CA ILE A 201 16.87 8.13 9.08
C ILE A 201 16.10 9.37 9.54
N ASN A 202 16.46 9.95 10.69
CA ASN A 202 15.76 11.11 11.24
C ASN A 202 16.16 12.43 10.56
N GLU A 203 17.36 12.52 10.00
CA GLU A 203 17.91 13.74 9.38
C GLU A 203 17.80 13.74 7.83
N GLN A 204 17.31 12.66 7.22
CA GLN A 204 17.13 12.63 5.76
C GLN A 204 16.06 13.63 5.31
N HIS A 205 16.14 14.05 4.04
CA HIS A 205 15.10 14.88 3.44
C HIS A 205 13.73 14.20 3.50
N PRO A 206 12.64 14.98 3.76
CA PRO A 206 11.29 14.44 3.74
C PRO A 206 10.97 13.75 2.41
N LEU A 207 10.54 12.48 2.46
CA LEU A 207 10.14 11.68 1.31
C LEU A 207 8.65 11.35 1.33
N ASN A 208 8.03 11.36 2.51
CA ASN A 208 6.62 11.13 2.71
C ASN A 208 5.99 12.35 3.40
N LEU A 209 4.69 12.53 3.21
CA LEU A 209 3.97 13.64 3.87
C LEU A 209 4.10 13.63 5.39
N ARG A 210 4.17 12.47 6.02
CA ARG A 210 4.37 12.35 7.47
C ARG A 210 5.73 12.89 7.94
N ASP A 211 6.75 12.86 7.07
CA ASP A 211 8.10 13.36 7.40
C ASP A 211 8.12 14.90 7.54
N LEU A 212 7.05 15.57 7.11
CA LEU A 212 6.82 17.00 7.29
C LEU A 212 6.10 17.34 8.63
N LEU A 213 5.69 16.33 9.40
CA LEU A 213 5.03 16.51 10.67
C LEU A 213 6.05 16.58 11.80
N ASP A 214 5.74 17.37 12.82
CA ASP A 214 6.53 17.47 14.04
C ASP A 214 5.62 17.42 15.26
N PHE A 215 6.20 17.23 16.45
CA PHE A 215 5.47 17.24 17.70
C PHE A 215 5.08 18.67 18.08
N ASN A 216 3.84 18.84 18.50
CA ASN A 216 3.36 20.11 19.00
C ASN A 216 3.70 20.28 20.49
N LEU A 217 4.83 20.90 20.78
CA LEU A 217 5.38 21.08 22.13
C LEU A 217 4.84 22.36 22.81
N ILE A 218 3.53 22.55 22.79
CA ILE A 218 2.89 23.77 23.37
C ILE A 218 2.67 23.69 24.89
N LYS A 219 2.82 22.51 25.50
CA LYS A 219 2.65 22.33 26.95
C LYS A 219 4.00 22.38 27.67
N LYS A 220 3.96 22.80 28.95
CA LYS A 220 5.14 22.73 29.82
C LYS A 220 5.57 21.24 29.97
N PRO A 221 6.89 20.97 30.04
CA PRO A 221 7.38 19.62 30.36
C PRO A 221 6.81 19.18 31.72
N ILE A 222 6.49 17.89 31.84
CA ILE A 222 6.12 17.24 33.11
C ILE A 222 7.37 16.64 33.76
N LEU A 223 7.30 16.33 35.04
CA LEU A 223 8.37 15.66 35.77
C LEU A 223 8.55 14.23 35.19
N ILE A 224 9.78 13.72 35.23
CA ILE A 224 10.09 12.41 34.67
C ILE A 224 9.32 11.28 35.39
N GLU A 225 9.00 11.46 36.65
CA GLU A 225 8.23 10.55 37.49
C GLU A 225 6.75 10.48 37.07
N GLU A 226 6.24 11.54 36.42
CA GLU A 226 4.89 11.61 35.88
C GLU A 226 4.79 11.02 34.47
N VAL A 227 5.92 10.75 33.83
CA VAL A 227 5.97 10.13 32.51
C VAL A 227 5.63 8.66 32.62
N GLU A 228 4.79 8.17 31.74
CA GLU A 228 4.41 6.76 31.69
C GLU A 228 5.64 5.84 31.56
N SER A 229 5.66 4.73 32.31
CA SER A 229 6.77 3.80 32.29
C SER A 229 6.98 3.15 30.90
N ILE A 230 8.23 2.90 30.55
CA ILE A 230 8.60 2.21 29.28
C ILE A 230 7.83 0.89 29.13
N THR A 231 7.66 0.14 30.22
CA THR A 231 6.93 -1.13 30.22
C THR A 231 5.46 -0.93 29.79
N ASN A 232 4.80 0.11 30.28
CA ASN A 232 3.42 0.40 29.88
C ASN A 232 3.33 0.90 28.44
N ILE A 233 4.28 1.73 28.01
CA ILE A 233 4.36 2.19 26.62
C ILE A 233 4.50 0.99 25.67
N ARG A 234 5.42 0.06 25.95
CA ARG A 234 5.66 -1.12 25.11
C ARG A 234 4.44 -2.02 24.92
N LYS A 235 3.54 -2.12 25.91
CA LYS A 235 2.29 -2.90 25.81
C LYS A 235 1.36 -2.44 24.69
N ARG A 236 1.53 -1.20 24.20
CA ARG A 236 0.73 -0.62 23.09
C ARG A 236 1.36 -0.81 21.72
N PHE A 237 2.54 -1.45 21.65
CA PHE A 237 3.20 -1.73 20.38
C PHE A 237 2.85 -3.12 19.88
N GLY A 238 2.47 -3.18 18.60
CA GLY A 238 2.21 -4.42 17.89
C GLY A 238 3.00 -4.50 16.59
N SER A 239 3.34 -5.70 16.16
CA SER A 239 3.84 -5.91 14.81
C SER A 239 2.72 -5.80 13.79
N GLY A 240 3.06 -5.46 12.53
CA GLY A 240 2.13 -5.67 11.43
C GLY A 240 1.76 -7.15 11.30
N SER A 241 0.56 -7.41 10.73
CA SER A 241 0.10 -8.77 10.46
C SER A 241 0.88 -9.37 9.29
N MET A 242 1.62 -10.43 9.55
CA MET A 242 2.41 -11.16 8.55
C MET A 242 2.16 -12.65 8.70
N SER A 243 1.67 -13.29 7.64
CA SER A 243 1.29 -14.70 7.68
C SER A 243 2.49 -15.63 7.48
N LEU A 244 2.42 -16.80 8.12
CA LEU A 244 3.31 -17.92 7.79
C LEU A 244 3.08 -18.36 6.34
N GLY A 245 4.16 -18.46 5.59
CA GLY A 245 4.12 -18.66 4.12
C GLY A 245 4.47 -17.40 3.34
N ALA A 246 4.12 -16.22 3.83
CA ALA A 246 4.75 -14.95 3.41
C ALA A 246 6.13 -14.78 4.06
N LEU A 247 6.27 -15.20 5.32
CA LEU A 247 7.53 -15.34 6.05
C LEU A 247 7.85 -16.82 6.25
N SER A 248 9.13 -17.13 6.45
CA SER A 248 9.54 -18.44 6.95
C SER A 248 9.11 -18.64 8.39
N LYS A 249 9.08 -19.89 8.84
CA LYS A 249 8.74 -20.25 10.23
C LYS A 249 9.66 -19.56 11.23
N GLU A 250 10.97 -19.59 10.96
CA GLU A 250 11.99 -18.99 11.82
C GLU A 250 11.79 -17.49 11.98
N ALA A 251 11.54 -16.77 10.88
CA ALA A 251 11.31 -15.33 10.91
C ALA A 251 10.03 -14.98 11.67
N HIS A 252 8.96 -15.76 11.46
CA HIS A 252 7.67 -15.55 12.10
C HIS A 252 7.73 -15.83 13.63
N GLU A 253 8.43 -16.90 14.04
CA GLU A 253 8.64 -17.23 15.46
C GLU A 253 9.57 -16.21 16.13
N THR A 254 10.68 -15.83 15.48
CA THR A 254 11.62 -14.84 16.03
C THR A 254 10.93 -13.50 16.29
N LEU A 255 10.06 -13.06 15.36
CA LEU A 255 9.28 -11.84 15.57
C LEU A 255 8.35 -11.96 16.80
N ALA A 256 7.64 -13.07 16.94
CA ALA A 256 6.74 -13.28 18.07
C ALA A 256 7.52 -13.32 19.42
N ILE A 257 8.64 -14.03 19.46
CA ILE A 257 9.52 -14.07 20.64
C ILE A 257 10.02 -12.66 20.99
N ALA A 258 10.52 -11.90 19.99
CA ALA A 258 11.00 -10.54 20.21
C ALA A 258 9.92 -9.63 20.80
N MET A 259 8.70 -9.68 20.24
CA MET A 259 7.58 -8.89 20.73
C MET A 259 7.15 -9.31 22.14
N ASN A 260 7.10 -10.60 22.42
CA ASN A 260 6.77 -11.10 23.77
C ASN A 260 7.83 -10.68 24.80
N ARG A 261 9.15 -10.76 24.48
CA ARG A 261 10.24 -10.33 25.36
C ARG A 261 10.13 -8.85 25.76
N ILE A 262 9.73 -7.98 24.82
CA ILE A 262 9.58 -6.54 25.13
C ILE A 262 8.22 -6.17 25.74
N GLY A 263 7.30 -7.15 25.87
CA GLY A 263 5.93 -6.93 26.39
C GLY A 263 4.95 -6.36 25.38
N GLY A 264 5.34 -6.28 24.08
CA GLY A 264 4.45 -5.95 22.97
C GLY A 264 3.65 -7.15 22.47
N ALA A 265 3.03 -7.04 21.33
CA ALA A 265 2.27 -8.11 20.70
C ALA A 265 2.67 -8.33 19.23
N SER A 266 2.77 -9.59 18.80
CA SER A 266 2.84 -9.93 17.39
C SER A 266 1.47 -10.39 16.88
N CYS A 267 1.22 -10.15 15.59
CA CYS A 267 0.03 -10.65 14.90
C CYS A 267 0.39 -11.83 13.99
N SER A 268 -0.37 -12.92 14.14
CA SER A 268 -0.16 -14.17 13.36
C SER A 268 -0.34 -14.00 11.85
N GLY A 269 -1.04 -12.95 11.41
CA GLY A 269 -1.55 -12.88 10.03
C GLY A 269 -2.63 -13.93 9.76
N GLU A 270 -3.10 -14.01 8.53
CA GLU A 270 -4.24 -14.85 8.10
C GLU A 270 -3.87 -16.32 7.78
N GLY A 271 -2.70 -16.77 8.17
CA GLY A 271 -2.18 -18.10 7.79
C GLY A 271 -2.37 -19.20 8.82
N GLY A 272 -3.04 -18.94 9.93
CA GLY A 272 -3.05 -19.84 11.09
C GLY A 272 -1.72 -19.82 11.85
N GLU A 273 -1.61 -20.63 12.88
CA GLU A 273 -0.41 -20.77 13.70
C GLU A 273 -0.37 -22.16 14.34
N ASP A 274 0.82 -22.77 14.42
CA ASP A 274 1.00 -24.05 15.08
C ASP A 274 0.70 -23.92 16.59
N ALA A 275 -0.22 -24.74 17.09
CA ALA A 275 -0.63 -24.75 18.51
C ALA A 275 0.55 -24.96 19.47
N LYS A 276 1.59 -25.67 19.04
CA LYS A 276 2.81 -25.88 19.84
C LYS A 276 3.52 -24.58 20.21
N ARG A 277 3.30 -23.50 19.47
CA ARG A 277 3.90 -22.19 19.74
C ARG A 277 3.35 -21.54 21.03
N ALA A 278 2.19 -21.97 21.50
CA ALA A 278 1.62 -21.53 22.77
C ALA A 278 2.38 -22.11 23.99
N ILE A 279 3.18 -23.14 23.77
CA ILE A 279 3.99 -23.79 24.83
C ILE A 279 5.31 -23.04 24.93
N PRO A 280 5.69 -22.47 26.09
CA PRO A 280 6.98 -21.84 26.28
C PRO A 280 8.14 -22.81 25.98
N LYS A 281 9.21 -22.30 25.38
CA LYS A 281 10.46 -23.04 25.13
C LYS A 281 11.23 -23.23 26.43
N ASP A 282 12.19 -24.17 26.47
CA ASP A 282 13.01 -24.48 27.65
C ASP A 282 13.77 -23.26 28.20
N ASN A 283 14.11 -22.32 27.36
CA ASN A 283 14.76 -21.06 27.75
C ASN A 283 13.77 -19.97 28.23
N GLY A 284 12.50 -20.29 28.38
CA GLY A 284 11.44 -19.38 28.80
C GLY A 284 10.84 -18.51 27.69
N ASP A 285 11.32 -18.61 26.46
CA ASP A 285 10.77 -17.87 25.32
C ASP A 285 9.39 -18.38 24.94
N ASN A 286 8.50 -17.45 24.59
CA ASN A 286 7.20 -17.77 24.07
C ASN A 286 7.10 -17.30 22.60
N ALA A 287 6.83 -18.26 21.71
CA ALA A 287 6.70 -18.00 20.27
C ALA A 287 5.24 -17.75 19.83
N ASN A 288 4.30 -17.71 20.76
CA ASN A 288 2.89 -17.47 20.46
C ASN A 288 2.66 -16.03 20.00
N SER A 289 1.94 -15.85 18.91
CA SER A 289 1.43 -14.54 18.50
C SER A 289 0.23 -14.17 19.38
N ARG A 290 0.34 -13.11 20.16
CA ARG A 290 -0.72 -12.67 21.09
C ARG A 290 -1.96 -12.12 20.39
N VAL A 291 -1.82 -11.67 19.13
CA VAL A 291 -2.93 -11.28 18.26
C VAL A 291 -3.13 -12.36 17.20
N LYS A 292 -4.32 -12.93 17.12
CA LYS A 292 -4.71 -13.91 16.11
C LYS A 292 -5.60 -13.26 15.08
N GLN A 293 -5.16 -13.28 13.81
CA GLN A 293 -5.95 -12.70 12.74
C GLN A 293 -6.87 -13.71 12.07
N ILE A 294 -8.10 -13.30 11.81
CA ILE A 294 -9.07 -14.00 10.97
C ILE A 294 -9.41 -13.17 9.75
N ALA A 295 -9.41 -13.79 8.59
CA ALA A 295 -9.82 -13.20 7.33
C ALA A 295 -10.97 -13.99 6.71
N SER A 296 -11.51 -13.51 5.61
CA SER A 296 -12.59 -14.17 4.88
C SER A 296 -12.30 -15.63 4.54
N ALA A 297 -11.07 -15.95 4.15
CA ALA A 297 -10.67 -17.32 3.80
C ALA A 297 -10.56 -18.27 5.01
N ARG A 298 -10.45 -17.75 6.25
CA ARG A 298 -10.38 -18.53 7.51
C ARG A 298 -9.28 -19.61 7.53
N PHE A 299 -8.16 -19.38 6.84
CA PHE A 299 -7.04 -20.33 6.83
C PHE A 299 -6.51 -20.63 8.23
N GLY A 300 -6.59 -21.88 8.65
CA GLY A 300 -6.08 -22.35 9.93
C GLY A 300 -6.83 -21.83 11.16
N VAL A 301 -8.02 -21.29 10.99
CA VAL A 301 -8.85 -20.80 12.11
C VAL A 301 -9.58 -21.98 12.76
N THR A 302 -9.21 -22.27 14.01
CA THR A 302 -9.84 -23.29 14.85
C THR A 302 -10.19 -22.68 16.21
N ALA A 303 -11.03 -23.35 16.99
CA ALA A 303 -11.33 -22.91 18.36
C ALA A 303 -10.06 -22.85 19.23
N GLU A 304 -9.14 -23.81 19.07
CA GLU A 304 -7.85 -23.81 19.75
C GLU A 304 -7.02 -22.57 19.38
N TYR A 305 -6.91 -22.24 18.07
CA TYR A 305 -6.23 -21.05 17.59
C TYR A 305 -6.79 -19.78 18.23
N LEU A 306 -8.12 -19.64 18.26
CA LEU A 306 -8.80 -18.46 18.81
C LEU A 306 -8.71 -18.36 20.34
N ASN A 307 -8.54 -19.49 21.06
CA ASN A 307 -8.37 -19.47 22.51
C ASN A 307 -6.93 -19.17 22.96
N ASN A 308 -5.95 -19.28 22.07
CA ASN A 308 -4.53 -19.05 22.38
C ASN A 308 -4.09 -17.61 22.08
N CYS A 309 -4.91 -16.61 22.42
CA CYS A 309 -4.57 -15.20 22.16
C CYS A 309 -5.18 -14.23 23.18
N ASP A 310 -4.62 -13.02 23.21
CA ASP A 310 -5.15 -11.88 23.97
C ASP A 310 -6.10 -11.01 23.13
N GLU A 311 -5.94 -11.08 21.79
CA GLU A 311 -6.76 -10.31 20.84
C GLU A 311 -7.02 -11.14 19.59
N ILE A 312 -8.27 -11.08 19.09
CA ILE A 312 -8.67 -11.62 17.79
C ILE A 312 -8.89 -10.44 16.84
N GLU A 313 -8.12 -10.37 15.77
CA GLU A 313 -8.23 -9.30 14.76
C GLU A 313 -9.06 -9.78 13.57
N ILE A 314 -10.23 -9.19 13.35
CA ILE A 314 -11.04 -9.37 12.14
C ILE A 314 -10.45 -8.51 11.03
N LYS A 315 -9.90 -9.15 10.02
CA LYS A 315 -9.35 -8.45 8.85
C LYS A 315 -10.45 -8.18 7.83
N ILE A 316 -10.88 -6.92 7.70
CA ILE A 316 -11.82 -6.54 6.65
C ILE A 316 -11.08 -6.46 5.31
N SER A 317 -9.88 -5.86 5.27
CA SER A 317 -9.11 -5.70 4.05
C SER A 317 -7.63 -5.46 4.34
N GLN A 318 -6.79 -5.37 3.29
CA GLN A 318 -5.35 -5.09 3.42
C GLN A 318 -5.02 -3.66 3.01
N GLY A 319 -4.31 -2.91 3.87
CA GLY A 319 -3.88 -1.54 3.58
C GLY A 319 -2.82 -1.47 2.47
N ALA A 320 -1.92 -2.45 2.40
CA ALA A 320 -0.87 -2.49 1.38
C ALA A 320 -1.40 -2.84 -0.03
N LYS A 321 -2.53 -3.54 -0.13
CA LYS A 321 -3.09 -4.05 -1.40
C LYS A 321 -4.62 -3.89 -1.41
N PRO A 322 -5.14 -2.65 -1.36
CA PRO A 322 -6.58 -2.42 -1.41
C PRO A 322 -7.18 -3.01 -2.70
N GLY A 323 -8.28 -3.74 -2.59
CA GLY A 323 -8.98 -4.33 -3.72
C GLY A 323 -8.32 -5.56 -4.38
N GLU A 324 -7.15 -6.02 -3.91
CA GLU A 324 -6.49 -7.24 -4.46
C GLU A 324 -6.68 -8.47 -3.60
N GLY A 325 -6.76 -8.30 -2.29
CA GLY A 325 -6.81 -9.41 -1.34
C GLY A 325 -5.47 -10.10 -1.10
N GLY A 326 -5.51 -11.23 -0.40
CA GLY A 326 -4.35 -12.08 -0.10
C GLY A 326 -4.22 -13.21 -1.11
N GLN A 327 -2.97 -13.50 -1.50
CA GLN A 327 -2.65 -14.65 -2.35
C GLN A 327 -1.36 -15.30 -1.86
N LEU A 328 -1.38 -16.62 -1.74
CA LEU A 328 -0.18 -17.43 -1.56
C LEU A 328 -0.04 -18.36 -2.78
N PRO A 329 0.97 -18.15 -3.64
CA PRO A 329 1.19 -19.01 -4.82
C PRO A 329 1.40 -20.47 -4.43
N GLY A 330 0.92 -21.39 -5.25
CA GLY A 330 0.95 -22.82 -4.97
C GLY A 330 2.35 -23.36 -4.64
N PHE A 331 3.40 -22.88 -5.31
CA PHE A 331 4.78 -23.31 -5.04
C PHE A 331 5.27 -22.94 -3.62
N LYS A 332 4.63 -22.01 -2.92
CA LYS A 332 4.89 -21.68 -1.51
C LYS A 332 4.04 -22.47 -0.53
N VAL A 333 3.01 -23.17 -1.01
CA VAL A 333 2.12 -24.00 -0.18
C VAL A 333 2.76 -25.37 0.02
N THR A 334 3.72 -25.43 0.93
CA THR A 334 4.36 -26.69 1.35
C THR A 334 3.39 -27.57 2.13
N ALA A 335 3.76 -28.83 2.39
CA ALA A 335 2.94 -29.73 3.22
C ALA A 335 2.67 -29.17 4.62
N GLU A 336 3.67 -28.53 5.25
CA GLU A 336 3.52 -27.87 6.56
C GLU A 336 2.49 -26.73 6.51
N ILE A 337 2.62 -25.84 5.52
CA ILE A 337 1.70 -24.69 5.34
C ILE A 337 0.29 -25.18 5.01
N ALA A 338 0.17 -26.20 4.17
CA ALA A 338 -1.13 -26.78 3.82
C ALA A 338 -1.83 -27.37 5.03
N THR A 339 -1.09 -28.08 5.88
CA THR A 339 -1.63 -28.64 7.14
C THR A 339 -2.13 -27.54 8.06
N LEU A 340 -1.33 -26.48 8.29
CA LEU A 340 -1.71 -25.35 9.15
C LEU A 340 -2.89 -24.56 8.62
N ARG A 341 -3.06 -24.49 7.31
CA ARG A 341 -4.15 -23.74 6.65
C ARG A 341 -5.36 -24.61 6.32
N HIS A 342 -5.34 -25.90 6.65
CA HIS A 342 -6.36 -26.86 6.28
C HIS A 342 -6.64 -26.89 4.78
N SER A 343 -5.56 -26.97 3.98
CA SER A 343 -5.60 -26.91 2.51
C SER A 343 -4.73 -28.01 1.88
N THR A 344 -4.62 -27.99 0.53
CA THR A 344 -3.86 -28.97 -0.22
C THR A 344 -2.50 -28.40 -0.63
N PRO A 345 -1.37 -29.13 -0.45
CA PRO A 345 -0.06 -28.71 -0.91
C PRO A 345 -0.04 -28.39 -2.41
N GLY A 346 0.70 -27.38 -2.81
CA GLY A 346 0.88 -26.99 -4.21
C GLY A 346 -0.29 -26.21 -4.83
N VAL A 347 -1.41 -26.06 -4.13
CA VAL A 347 -2.57 -25.29 -4.62
C VAL A 347 -2.48 -23.84 -4.16
N THR A 348 -2.67 -22.91 -5.11
CA THR A 348 -2.70 -21.48 -4.79
C THR A 348 -3.86 -21.14 -3.86
N LEU A 349 -3.58 -20.40 -2.79
CA LEU A 349 -4.57 -19.99 -1.81
C LEU A 349 -4.90 -18.50 -1.99
N ILE A 350 -6.20 -18.18 -2.04
CA ILE A 350 -6.71 -16.83 -2.24
C ILE A 350 -7.61 -16.44 -1.08
N SER A 351 -7.38 -15.24 -0.54
CA SER A 351 -8.29 -14.59 0.41
C SER A 351 -8.91 -13.38 -0.30
N PRO A 352 -10.24 -13.27 -0.36
CA PRO A 352 -10.91 -12.18 -1.08
C PRO A 352 -10.48 -10.79 -0.63
N PRO A 353 -10.54 -9.76 -1.53
CA PRO A 353 -10.09 -8.40 -1.21
C PRO A 353 -10.81 -7.79 0.02
N PRO A 354 -12.15 -7.75 0.08
CA PRO A 354 -12.89 -7.46 1.30
C PRO A 354 -13.26 -8.76 2.01
N HIS A 355 -13.60 -8.67 3.29
CA HIS A 355 -14.18 -9.79 4.03
C HIS A 355 -15.59 -10.09 3.47
N HIS A 356 -15.71 -11.09 2.63
CA HIS A 356 -16.91 -11.32 1.80
C HIS A 356 -18.13 -11.83 2.58
N ASP A 357 -17.98 -12.21 3.84
CA ASP A 357 -19.09 -12.62 4.72
C ASP A 357 -19.73 -11.43 5.46
N ILE A 358 -19.17 -10.24 5.34
CA ILE A 358 -19.59 -9.02 6.05
C ILE A 358 -20.06 -8.00 5.04
N TYR A 359 -21.38 -7.79 4.97
CA TYR A 359 -22.02 -6.83 4.06
C TYR A 359 -22.65 -5.64 4.80
N SER A 360 -22.75 -5.73 6.13
CA SER A 360 -23.33 -4.69 6.98
C SER A 360 -22.63 -4.62 8.33
N ILE A 361 -22.93 -3.59 9.10
CA ILE A 361 -22.47 -3.46 10.50
C ILE A 361 -23.10 -4.54 11.38
N GLU A 362 -24.30 -4.97 11.07
CA GLU A 362 -25.00 -6.06 11.79
C GLU A 362 -24.28 -7.38 11.61
N ASP A 363 -23.84 -7.74 10.41
CA ASP A 363 -23.02 -8.94 10.16
C ASP A 363 -21.72 -8.90 10.95
N LEU A 364 -21.06 -7.73 10.99
CA LEU A 364 -19.85 -7.56 11.79
C LEU A 364 -20.13 -7.70 13.28
N SER A 365 -21.24 -7.13 13.76
CA SER A 365 -21.66 -7.24 15.17
C SER A 365 -21.91 -8.69 15.58
N GLN A 366 -22.54 -9.46 14.69
CA GLN A 366 -22.75 -10.90 14.91
C GLN A 366 -21.42 -11.65 15.00
N LEU A 367 -20.49 -11.40 14.07
CA LEU A 367 -19.18 -12.04 14.10
C LEU A 367 -18.39 -11.66 15.38
N ILE A 368 -18.43 -10.42 15.80
CA ILE A 368 -17.81 -9.96 17.06
C ILE A 368 -18.41 -10.73 18.26
N TYR A 369 -19.75 -10.86 18.29
CA TYR A 369 -20.43 -11.59 19.34
C TYR A 369 -19.99 -13.06 19.36
N ASP A 370 -20.00 -13.75 18.22
CA ASP A 370 -19.62 -15.16 18.10
C ASP A 370 -18.18 -15.40 18.58
N LEU A 371 -17.24 -14.53 18.19
CA LEU A 371 -15.84 -14.61 18.64
C LEU A 371 -15.70 -14.38 20.15
N LYS A 372 -16.50 -13.50 20.73
CA LYS A 372 -16.56 -13.31 22.19
C LYS A 372 -17.10 -14.55 22.93
N GLN A 373 -18.00 -15.33 22.32
CA GLN A 373 -18.45 -16.59 22.92
C GLN A 373 -17.35 -17.63 22.89
N ILE A 374 -16.49 -17.66 21.86
CA ILE A 374 -15.38 -18.63 21.78
C ILE A 374 -14.28 -18.26 22.77
N ASN A 375 -13.89 -16.99 22.85
CA ASN A 375 -12.87 -16.50 23.79
C ASN A 375 -13.33 -15.19 24.46
N PRO A 376 -14.06 -15.30 25.58
CA PRO A 376 -14.59 -14.15 26.32
C PRO A 376 -13.50 -13.20 26.86
N LYS A 377 -12.28 -13.70 27.05
CA LYS A 377 -11.16 -12.94 27.60
C LYS A 377 -10.43 -12.12 26.54
N ALA A 378 -10.45 -12.56 25.28
CA ALA A 378 -9.77 -11.85 24.20
C ALA A 378 -10.49 -10.55 23.85
N LYS A 379 -9.71 -9.53 23.49
CA LYS A 379 -10.23 -8.33 22.81
C LYS A 379 -10.60 -8.70 21.37
N ILE A 380 -11.67 -8.10 20.85
CA ILE A 380 -11.99 -8.24 19.43
C ILE A 380 -11.62 -6.95 18.71
N GLY A 381 -10.59 -7.05 17.88
CA GLY A 381 -10.10 -5.99 17.02
C GLY A 381 -10.69 -6.06 15.62
N VAL A 382 -10.90 -4.91 14.98
CA VAL A 382 -11.33 -4.83 13.57
C VAL A 382 -10.32 -4.02 12.79
N LYS A 383 -9.71 -4.64 11.77
CA LYS A 383 -8.74 -4.00 10.89
C LYS A 383 -9.42 -3.42 9.65
N LEU A 384 -9.36 -2.10 9.54
CA LEU A 384 -9.87 -1.31 8.42
C LEU A 384 -8.73 -0.76 7.58
N VAL A 385 -9.05 -0.36 6.35
CA VAL A 385 -8.08 0.30 5.45
C VAL A 385 -8.26 1.80 5.52
N SER A 386 -7.15 2.53 5.64
CA SER A 386 -7.11 3.99 5.58
C SER A 386 -7.59 4.47 4.21
N SER A 387 -8.76 5.09 4.19
CA SER A 387 -9.40 5.61 2.98
C SER A 387 -10.28 6.81 3.31
N THR A 388 -10.79 7.47 2.26
CA THR A 388 -11.79 8.52 2.45
C THR A 388 -13.05 7.94 3.09
N GLY A 389 -13.60 8.63 4.12
CA GLY A 389 -14.80 8.18 4.84
C GLY A 389 -14.55 7.12 5.92
N ILE A 390 -13.31 6.71 6.16
CA ILE A 390 -12.99 5.67 7.15
C ILE A 390 -13.48 6.01 8.57
N GLY A 391 -13.56 7.29 8.91
CA GLY A 391 -14.09 7.73 10.21
C GLY A 391 -15.55 7.32 10.42
N THR A 392 -16.39 7.42 9.40
CA THR A 392 -17.80 6.97 9.46
C THR A 392 -17.88 5.45 9.64
N ILE A 393 -17.05 4.70 8.90
CA ILE A 393 -16.96 3.24 9.04
C ILE A 393 -16.50 2.87 10.46
N ALA A 394 -15.46 3.53 10.97
CA ALA A 394 -14.93 3.28 12.32
C ALA A 394 -15.98 3.57 13.39
N ALA A 395 -16.81 4.62 13.24
CA ALA A 395 -17.92 4.89 14.15
C ALA A 395 -18.95 3.75 14.16
N GLY A 396 -19.28 3.17 12.99
CA GLY A 396 -20.12 1.98 12.89
C GLY A 396 -19.50 0.77 13.57
N VAL A 397 -18.21 0.52 13.36
CA VAL A 397 -17.46 -0.58 13.99
C VAL A 397 -17.43 -0.42 15.52
N ALA A 398 -17.27 0.80 16.03
CA ALA A 398 -17.37 1.06 17.48
C ALA A 398 -18.77 0.74 18.03
N LYS A 399 -19.83 1.10 17.29
CA LYS A 399 -21.23 0.73 17.64
C LYS A 399 -21.44 -0.78 17.61
N ALA A 400 -20.76 -1.52 16.75
CA ALA A 400 -20.77 -2.99 16.72
C ALA A 400 -20.02 -3.63 17.90
N LYS A 401 -19.51 -2.81 18.84
CA LYS A 401 -18.82 -3.22 20.08
C LYS A 401 -17.46 -3.89 19.86
N ALA A 402 -16.72 -3.49 18.83
CA ALA A 402 -15.31 -3.85 18.73
C ALA A 402 -14.52 -3.20 19.88
N ASP A 403 -13.58 -3.94 20.48
CA ASP A 403 -12.70 -3.45 21.54
C ASP A 403 -11.54 -2.63 20.98
N VAL A 404 -11.09 -2.93 19.77
CA VAL A 404 -9.97 -2.30 19.09
C VAL A 404 -10.32 -2.02 17.63
N ILE A 405 -9.92 -0.86 17.12
CA ILE A 405 -10.04 -0.53 15.69
C ILE A 405 -8.65 -0.18 15.17
N LEU A 406 -8.15 -1.01 14.24
CA LEU A 406 -6.88 -0.77 13.57
C LEU A 406 -7.14 -0.14 12.19
N ILE A 407 -6.65 1.08 11.98
CA ILE A 407 -6.68 1.72 10.66
C ILE A 407 -5.33 1.53 9.98
N SER A 408 -5.31 0.63 9.00
CA SER A 408 -4.11 0.20 8.32
C SER A 408 -3.82 1.07 7.09
N GLY A 409 -2.63 1.70 7.05
CA GLY A 409 -2.13 2.41 5.88
C GLY A 409 -1.44 1.49 4.87
N HIS A 410 -0.76 2.12 3.88
CA HIS A 410 -0.08 1.40 2.80
C HIS A 410 1.26 0.78 3.19
N SER A 411 1.85 1.18 4.31
CA SER A 411 3.23 0.84 4.71
C SER A 411 3.37 -0.62 5.19
N GLY A 412 2.66 -1.55 4.64
CA GLY A 412 2.84 -2.97 4.88
C GLY A 412 3.45 -3.61 3.63
N GLY A 413 4.55 -4.32 3.77
CA GLY A 413 5.09 -5.10 2.68
C GLY A 413 4.17 -6.25 2.27
N THR A 414 4.48 -6.88 1.15
CA THR A 414 3.87 -8.15 0.75
C THR A 414 4.97 -9.09 0.24
N GLY A 415 5.15 -10.23 0.91
CA GLY A 415 6.14 -11.24 0.52
C GLY A 415 5.55 -12.42 -0.25
N ALA A 416 4.24 -12.50 -0.35
CA ALA A 416 3.55 -13.68 -0.87
C ALA A 416 3.08 -13.51 -2.32
N SER A 417 2.78 -12.31 -2.74
CA SER A 417 2.24 -12.03 -4.08
C SER A 417 3.24 -12.25 -5.19
N PRO A 418 2.81 -12.69 -6.37
CA PRO A 418 3.63 -12.73 -7.59
C PRO A 418 4.07 -11.35 -8.03
#